data_752d0d12463b349dc3cf9f45f6c1792d
#
_entry.id   752d0d12463b349dc3cf9f45f6c1792d
#
_cell.length_a   1.000
_cell.length_b   1.000
_cell.length_c   1.000
_cell.angle_alpha   90.00
_cell.angle_beta   90.00
_cell.angle_gamma   90.00
#
_symmetry.space_group_name_H-M   'P 1'
#
loop_
_entity.id
_entity.type
_entity.pdbx_description
1 polymer ?
#
loop_
_entity_poly.entity_id
_entity_poly.type
_entity_poly.pdbx_seq_one_letter_code
_entity_poly.pdbx_strand_id
1 'polypeptide(L)'
;MDPMGTNLLCKYIWLVDTIYKYQPITFEEINRRWIDSHLSEGKGIPLRTFHKHIDAIQDVFDIIIECNKEKGSKNLYGYYIEGEDLNGDSEFRAWLLNNFSISNLINNSYQLSSRILFEEIPSGQKYLEPLIEAMRESKVVEMTYYSYSSDCEKKYQIEPYCVK
;
A
#
# COMPACT_ATOMS: atom_id res chain seq x y z
N MET A 1 -15.96 4.18 -11.98
CA MET A 1 -15.18 3.56 -10.90
C MET A 1 -16.16 2.89 -9.96
N ASP A 2 -16.05 1.61 -9.76
CA ASP A 2 -17.01 0.83 -8.98
C ASP A 2 -16.79 1.11 -7.48
N PRO A 3 -17.73 1.72 -6.75
CA PRO A 3 -17.56 2.07 -5.34
C PRO A 3 -17.39 0.84 -4.44
N MET A 4 -17.81 -0.34 -4.88
CA MET A 4 -17.64 -1.59 -4.13
C MET A 4 -16.18 -2.08 -4.13
N GLY A 5 -15.45 -1.96 -5.23
CA GLY A 5 -14.06 -2.39 -5.33
C GLY A 5 -13.11 -1.55 -4.48
N THR A 6 -13.32 -0.24 -4.45
CA THR A 6 -12.52 0.70 -3.64
C THR A 6 -12.68 0.43 -2.15
N ASN A 7 -13.89 0.13 -1.69
CA ASN A 7 -14.15 -0.20 -0.29
C ASN A 7 -13.47 -1.52 0.14
N LEU A 8 -13.42 -2.53 -0.74
CA LEU A 8 -12.80 -3.81 -0.46
C LEU A 8 -11.27 -3.68 -0.34
N LEU A 9 -10.64 -2.93 -1.24
CA LEU A 9 -9.21 -2.65 -1.20
C LEU A 9 -8.81 -1.92 0.10
N CYS A 10 -9.59 -0.91 0.51
CA CYS A 10 -9.40 -0.22 1.79
C CYS A 10 -9.45 -1.17 2.99
N LYS A 11 -10.33 -2.18 2.96
CA LYS A 11 -10.42 -3.21 3.99
C LYS A 11 -9.17 -4.08 4.05
N TYR A 12 -8.63 -4.50 2.91
CA TYR A 12 -7.40 -5.29 2.85
C TYR A 12 -6.21 -4.52 3.39
N ILE A 13 -6.05 -3.27 2.97
CA ILE A 13 -4.97 -2.40 3.44
C ILE A 13 -5.07 -2.18 4.95
N TRP A 14 -6.26 -1.93 5.47
CA TRP A 14 -6.48 -1.77 6.90
C TRP A 14 -6.10 -3.04 7.68
N LEU A 15 -6.45 -4.22 7.17
CA LEU A 15 -6.09 -5.50 7.79
C LEU A 15 -4.58 -5.70 7.82
N VAL A 16 -3.90 -5.50 6.70
CA VAL A 16 -2.43 -5.61 6.61
C VAL A 16 -1.76 -4.63 7.57
N ASP A 17 -2.15 -3.36 7.55
CA ASP A 17 -1.59 -2.32 8.43
C ASP A 17 -1.80 -2.64 9.91
N THR A 18 -2.99 -3.14 10.27
CA THR A 18 -3.32 -3.53 11.66
C THR A 18 -2.49 -4.73 12.10
N ILE A 19 -2.39 -5.78 11.28
CA ILE A 19 -1.59 -6.97 11.62
C ILE A 19 -0.10 -6.57 11.71
N TYR A 20 0.42 -5.84 10.76
CA TYR A 20 1.81 -5.40 10.75
C TYR A 20 2.20 -4.61 12.01
N LYS A 21 1.33 -3.70 12.46
CA LYS A 21 1.60 -2.85 13.65
C LYS A 21 1.52 -3.59 14.98
N TYR A 22 0.68 -4.61 15.08
CA TYR A 22 0.35 -5.23 16.35
C TYR A 22 0.68 -6.71 16.42
N GLN A 23 1.38 -7.25 15.41
CA GLN A 23 1.75 -8.67 15.36
C GLN A 23 2.65 -9.11 16.51
N PRO A 24 2.45 -10.32 17.03
CA PRO A 24 1.36 -11.23 16.70
C PRO A 24 0.05 -10.78 17.35
N ILE A 25 -1.04 -10.78 16.59
CA ILE A 25 -2.35 -10.25 17.02
C ILE A 25 -3.46 -11.29 16.86
N THR A 26 -4.33 -11.43 17.86
CA THR A 26 -5.45 -12.39 17.81
C THR A 26 -6.59 -11.88 16.93
N PHE A 27 -7.41 -12.82 16.42
CA PHE A 27 -8.59 -12.45 15.64
C PHE A 27 -9.57 -11.57 16.45
N GLU A 28 -9.74 -11.86 17.74
CA GLU A 28 -10.61 -11.08 18.63
C GLU A 28 -10.15 -9.63 18.73
N GLU A 29 -8.84 -9.42 18.85
CA GLU A 29 -8.27 -8.09 18.92
C GLU A 29 -8.37 -7.35 17.57
N ILE A 30 -8.12 -8.05 16.45
CA ILE A 30 -8.35 -7.50 15.11
C ILE A 30 -9.80 -7.08 14.94
N ASN A 31 -10.74 -7.94 15.33
CA ASN A 31 -12.16 -7.68 15.17
C ASN A 31 -12.66 -6.54 16.07
N ARG A 32 -12.12 -6.41 17.28
CA ARG A 32 -12.38 -5.26 18.15
C ARG A 32 -11.96 -3.94 17.50
N ARG A 33 -10.71 -3.88 17.02
CA ARG A 33 -10.18 -2.69 16.32
C ARG A 33 -10.93 -2.40 15.02
N TRP A 34 -11.38 -3.46 14.34
CA TRP A 34 -12.19 -3.32 13.15
C TRP A 34 -13.52 -2.62 13.45
N ILE A 35 -14.23 -3.03 14.51
CA ILE A 35 -15.52 -2.43 14.92
C ILE A 35 -15.35 -0.94 15.22
N ASP A 36 -14.23 -0.54 15.81
CA ASP A 36 -13.90 0.84 16.13
C ASP A 36 -13.47 1.67 14.89
N SER A 37 -13.21 1.00 13.76
CA SER A 37 -12.84 1.67 12.51
C SER A 37 -14.07 2.19 11.77
N HIS A 38 -13.89 3.29 11.01
CA HIS A 38 -14.93 3.83 10.15
C HIS A 38 -15.32 2.89 8.99
N LEU A 39 -14.49 1.89 8.66
CA LEU A 39 -14.74 0.92 7.59
C LEU A 39 -15.75 -0.16 7.97
N SER A 40 -15.99 -0.36 9.27
CA SER A 40 -16.81 -1.43 9.81
C SER A 40 -18.31 -1.14 9.80
N GLU A 41 -18.70 0.14 9.76
CA GLU A 41 -20.07 0.57 10.02
C GLU A 41 -20.61 0.02 11.36
N GLY A 42 -19.70 -0.20 12.33
CA GLY A 42 -20.02 -0.76 13.64
C GLY A 42 -20.27 -2.28 13.65
N LYS A 43 -19.96 -3.00 12.57
CA LYS A 43 -20.15 -4.45 12.46
C LYS A 43 -18.82 -5.19 12.48
N GLY A 44 -18.76 -6.30 13.22
CA GLY A 44 -17.60 -7.19 13.23
C GLY A 44 -17.43 -7.96 11.92
N ILE A 45 -16.21 -8.42 11.66
CA ILE A 45 -15.91 -9.31 10.54
C ILE A 45 -16.20 -10.76 10.97
N PRO A 46 -17.05 -11.51 10.26
CA PRO A 46 -17.18 -12.95 10.51
C PRO A 46 -15.85 -13.66 10.22
N LEU A 47 -15.47 -14.64 11.06
CA LEU A 47 -14.20 -15.37 10.92
C LEU A 47 -13.98 -15.95 9.51
N ARG A 48 -15.04 -16.50 8.91
CA ARG A 48 -14.98 -17.00 7.52
C ARG A 48 -14.66 -15.90 6.51
N THR A 49 -15.20 -14.70 6.72
CA THR A 49 -14.95 -13.55 5.83
C THR A 49 -13.52 -13.04 6.04
N PHE A 50 -13.05 -13.03 7.28
CA PHE A 50 -11.67 -12.69 7.61
C PHE A 50 -10.66 -13.60 6.89
N HIS A 51 -10.84 -14.92 6.92
CA HIS A 51 -9.98 -15.86 6.19
C HIS A 51 -10.00 -15.60 4.68
N LYS A 52 -11.18 -15.36 4.10
CA LYS A 52 -11.27 -14.99 2.68
C LYS A 52 -10.53 -13.69 2.35
N HIS A 53 -10.50 -12.74 3.29
CA HIS A 53 -9.74 -11.52 3.09
C HIS A 53 -8.23 -11.78 3.18
N ILE A 54 -7.78 -12.68 4.06
CA ILE A 54 -6.36 -13.10 4.13
C ILE A 54 -5.94 -13.75 2.80
N ASP A 55 -6.73 -14.70 2.29
CA ASP A 55 -6.46 -15.36 1.02
C ASP A 55 -6.36 -14.34 -0.13
N ALA A 56 -7.32 -13.40 -0.19
CA ALA A 56 -7.32 -12.36 -1.20
C ALA A 56 -6.16 -11.35 -1.06
N ILE A 57 -5.72 -11.06 0.16
CA ILE A 57 -4.54 -10.23 0.42
C ILE A 57 -3.28 -10.91 -0.12
N GLN A 58 -3.15 -12.22 0.06
CA GLN A 58 -2.06 -12.98 -0.51
C GLN A 58 -2.09 -12.92 -2.04
N ASP A 59 -3.26 -13.15 -2.65
CA ASP A 59 -3.41 -13.14 -4.10
C ASP A 59 -3.12 -11.77 -4.74
N VAL A 60 -3.53 -10.67 -4.08
CA VAL A 60 -3.43 -9.31 -4.63
C VAL A 60 -2.09 -8.65 -4.34
N PHE A 61 -1.57 -8.84 -3.11
CA PHE A 61 -0.37 -8.14 -2.63
C PHE A 61 0.82 -9.07 -2.45
N ASP A 62 0.64 -10.39 -2.62
CA ASP A 62 1.64 -11.42 -2.34
C ASP A 62 2.20 -11.30 -0.90
N ILE A 63 1.31 -10.93 0.05
CA ILE A 63 1.60 -10.83 1.47
C ILE A 63 1.06 -12.06 2.18
N ILE A 64 1.96 -12.85 2.76
CA ILE A 64 1.59 -14.06 3.49
C ILE A 64 1.27 -13.69 4.94
N ILE A 65 0.03 -13.96 5.36
CA ILE A 65 -0.42 -13.78 6.75
C ILE A 65 -0.64 -15.15 7.35
N GLU A 66 0.18 -15.48 8.33
CA GLU A 66 0.09 -16.76 9.05
C GLU A 66 -0.51 -16.61 10.44
N CYS A 67 -0.99 -17.72 10.98
CA CYS A 67 -1.50 -17.80 12.35
C CYS A 67 -0.68 -18.83 13.15
N ASN A 68 0.05 -18.36 14.13
CA ASN A 68 0.67 -19.26 15.10
C ASN A 68 -0.37 -19.73 16.12
N LYS A 69 -0.57 -21.06 16.18
CA LYS A 69 -1.55 -21.73 17.05
C LYS A 69 -0.93 -22.31 18.33
N GLU A 70 0.35 -22.16 18.56
CA GLU A 70 1.02 -22.69 19.75
C GLU A 70 0.60 -21.94 21.01
N LYS A 71 -0.32 -22.55 21.75
CA LYS A 71 -0.85 -22.02 23.02
C LYS A 71 0.16 -22.02 24.20
N GLY A 72 1.38 -22.49 23.97
CA GLY A 72 2.39 -22.67 25.04
C GLY A 72 3.34 -21.48 25.23
N SER A 73 3.48 -20.63 24.26
CA SER A 73 4.33 -19.43 24.35
C SER A 73 3.43 -18.20 24.42
N LYS A 74 3.36 -17.57 25.59
CA LYS A 74 2.46 -16.44 25.88
C LYS A 74 2.58 -15.24 24.92
N ASN A 75 3.60 -15.21 24.07
CA ASN A 75 3.91 -14.08 23.18
C ASN A 75 3.79 -14.38 21.69
N LEU A 76 3.38 -15.57 21.26
CA LEU A 76 3.42 -16.00 19.86
C LEU A 76 2.07 -16.44 19.29
N TYR A 77 0.97 -16.39 20.08
CA TYR A 77 -0.36 -16.75 19.59
C TYR A 77 -0.99 -15.59 18.84
N GLY A 78 -1.27 -15.79 17.55
CA GLY A 78 -1.97 -14.80 16.73
C GLY A 78 -1.51 -14.78 15.28
N TYR A 79 -2.08 -13.86 14.54
CA TYR A 79 -1.75 -13.60 13.14
C TYR A 79 -0.52 -12.70 13.05
N TYR A 80 0.34 -13.01 12.10
CA TYR A 80 1.54 -12.25 11.78
C TYR A 80 1.82 -12.31 10.28
N ILE A 81 2.57 -11.36 9.79
CA ILE A 81 3.02 -11.33 8.39
C ILE A 81 4.34 -12.06 8.31
N GLU A 82 4.40 -13.12 7.50
CA GLU A 82 5.62 -13.89 7.27
C GLU A 82 6.58 -13.11 6.38
N GLY A 83 7.85 -13.08 6.78
CA GLY A 83 8.95 -12.56 5.99
C GLY A 83 9.51 -11.24 6.50
N GLU A 84 10.61 -11.32 7.25
CA GLU A 84 11.55 -10.23 7.48
C GLU A 84 12.57 -10.09 6.34
N ASP A 85 12.39 -10.75 5.22
CA ASP A 85 13.28 -10.58 4.08
C ASP A 85 12.96 -9.28 3.35
N LEU A 86 13.56 -8.24 3.86
CA LEU A 86 13.69 -6.87 3.34
C LEU A 86 14.49 -6.81 2.02
N ASN A 87 14.35 -7.78 1.15
CA ASN A 87 15.00 -7.77 -0.16
C ASN A 87 14.05 -7.13 -1.18
N GLY A 88 14.33 -5.88 -1.54
CA GLY A 88 13.81 -5.13 -2.68
C GLY A 88 12.29 -5.08 -2.89
N ASP A 89 11.66 -6.22 -3.03
CA ASP A 89 10.20 -6.33 -3.26
C ASP A 89 9.37 -5.94 -2.02
N SER A 90 9.91 -6.13 -0.81
CA SER A 90 9.24 -5.77 0.44
C SER A 90 9.22 -4.26 0.68
N GLU A 91 10.25 -3.54 0.26
CA GLU A 91 10.31 -2.07 0.36
C GLU A 91 9.25 -1.42 -0.54
N PHE A 92 9.06 -1.94 -1.75
CA PHE A 92 8.03 -1.45 -2.67
C PHE A 92 6.62 -1.72 -2.09
N ARG A 93 6.37 -2.91 -1.54
CA ARG A 93 5.09 -3.24 -0.89
C ARG A 93 4.83 -2.38 0.33
N ALA A 94 5.82 -2.19 1.20
CA ALA A 94 5.73 -1.32 2.36
C ALA A 94 5.46 0.14 1.96
N TRP A 95 6.13 0.62 0.91
CA TRP A 95 5.89 1.95 0.34
C TRP A 95 4.46 2.07 -0.21
N LEU A 96 3.98 1.08 -0.96
CA LEU A 96 2.63 1.05 -1.51
C LEU A 96 1.57 1.10 -0.40
N LEU A 97 1.70 0.24 0.60
CA LEU A 97 0.80 0.19 1.75
C LEU A 97 0.81 1.48 2.55
N ASN A 98 1.97 2.09 2.77
CA ASN A 98 2.09 3.38 3.44
C ASN A 98 1.36 4.48 2.67
N ASN A 99 1.55 4.56 1.36
CA ASN A 99 0.87 5.58 0.55
C ASN A 99 -0.64 5.40 0.56
N PHE A 100 -1.14 4.18 0.49
CA PHE A 100 -2.58 3.89 0.60
C PHE A 100 -3.12 4.20 2.01
N SER A 101 -2.38 3.86 3.07
CA SER A 101 -2.79 4.14 4.45
C SER A 101 -2.87 5.64 4.71
N ILE A 102 -1.91 6.42 4.23
CA ILE A 102 -1.91 7.89 4.31
C ILE A 102 -3.09 8.45 3.51
N SER A 103 -3.31 7.99 2.28
CA SER A 103 -4.43 8.42 1.44
C SER A 103 -5.78 8.15 2.11
N ASN A 104 -5.94 6.99 2.75
CA ASN A 104 -7.14 6.66 3.50
C ASN A 104 -7.34 7.54 4.74
N LEU A 105 -6.28 7.81 5.50
CA LEU A 105 -6.32 8.71 6.65
C LEU A 105 -6.80 10.11 6.23
N ILE A 106 -6.30 10.61 5.12
CA ILE A 106 -6.66 11.93 4.59
C ILE A 106 -8.10 11.94 4.10
N ASN A 107 -8.52 10.94 3.33
CA ASN A 107 -9.90 10.82 2.82
C ASN A 107 -10.93 10.70 3.96
N ASN A 108 -10.56 10.06 5.07
CA ASN A 108 -11.43 9.91 6.22
C ASN A 108 -11.46 11.13 7.13
N SER A 109 -10.49 12.03 6.97
CA SER A 109 -10.41 13.29 7.71
C SER A 109 -11.01 14.45 6.91
N TYR A 110 -12.18 14.25 6.33
CA TYR A 110 -12.87 15.25 5.47
C TYR A 110 -12.93 16.64 6.11
N GLN A 111 -13.07 16.70 7.44
CA GLN A 111 -13.07 17.97 8.18
C GLN A 111 -11.71 18.66 8.19
N LEU A 112 -10.63 17.93 7.91
CA LEU A 112 -9.26 18.45 7.88
C LEU A 112 -8.74 18.63 6.45
N SER A 113 -9.49 18.26 5.42
CA SER A 113 -9.07 18.34 4.02
C SER A 113 -8.65 19.75 3.59
N SER A 114 -9.32 20.79 4.13
CA SER A 114 -8.95 22.18 3.87
C SER A 114 -7.63 22.64 4.57
N ARG A 115 -7.12 21.82 5.48
CA ARG A 115 -5.89 22.10 6.24
C ARG A 115 -4.70 21.25 5.77
N ILE A 116 -4.96 20.30 4.86
CA ILE A 116 -3.94 19.43 4.26
C ILE A 116 -3.76 19.90 2.82
N LEU A 117 -2.65 20.57 2.57
CA LEU A 117 -2.27 20.98 1.23
C LEU A 117 -1.49 19.83 0.60
N PHE A 118 -2.02 19.31 -0.50
CA PHE A 118 -1.27 18.38 -1.35
C PHE A 118 -0.48 19.22 -2.35
N GLU A 119 0.80 18.97 -2.41
CA GLU A 119 1.59 19.43 -3.54
C GLU A 119 1.22 18.58 -4.75
N GLU A 120 0.39 19.10 -5.61
CA GLU A 120 0.13 18.48 -6.91
C GLU A 120 1.41 18.60 -7.74
N ILE A 121 2.18 17.52 -7.79
CA ILE A 121 3.25 17.37 -8.80
C ILE A 121 2.61 16.68 -10.02
N PRO A 122 2.08 17.44 -10.99
CA PRO A 122 1.18 16.89 -12.02
C PRO A 122 1.90 15.99 -13.02
N SER A 123 3.23 15.91 -12.97
CA SER A 123 4.01 15.45 -14.11
C SER A 123 4.65 14.07 -13.96
N GLY A 124 4.84 13.58 -12.74
CA GLY A 124 5.62 12.36 -12.53
C GLY A 124 4.96 11.10 -13.07
N GLN A 125 3.68 10.91 -12.79
CA GLN A 125 2.97 9.67 -13.13
C GLN A 125 2.85 9.42 -14.63
N LYS A 126 2.60 10.46 -15.43
CA LYS A 126 2.44 10.28 -16.90
C LYS A 126 3.71 9.84 -17.60
N TYR A 127 4.87 10.04 -16.97
CA TYR A 127 6.15 9.63 -17.52
C TYR A 127 6.65 8.31 -16.96
N LEU A 128 6.07 7.85 -15.84
CA LEU A 128 6.51 6.63 -15.17
C LEU A 128 6.26 5.39 -16.04
N GLU A 129 5.06 5.25 -16.60
CA GLU A 129 4.69 4.10 -17.43
C GLU A 129 5.58 3.97 -18.68
N PRO A 130 5.80 5.01 -19.50
CA PRO A 130 6.74 4.96 -20.63
C PRO A 130 8.18 4.64 -20.21
N LEU A 131 8.63 5.12 -19.05
CA LEU A 131 9.98 4.82 -18.56
C LEU A 131 10.12 3.36 -18.13
N ILE A 132 9.13 2.80 -17.42
CA ILE A 132 9.12 1.38 -17.04
C ILE A 132 9.10 0.48 -18.28
N GLU A 133 8.32 0.83 -19.31
CA GLU A 133 8.29 0.08 -20.55
C GLU A 133 9.63 0.13 -21.29
N ALA A 134 10.25 1.32 -21.36
CA ALA A 134 11.57 1.49 -21.96
C ALA A 134 12.65 0.69 -21.20
N MET A 135 12.60 0.64 -19.87
CA MET A 135 13.49 -0.20 -19.04
C MET A 135 13.29 -1.68 -19.35
N ARG A 136 12.03 -2.15 -19.44
CA ARG A 136 11.71 -3.54 -19.75
C ARG A 136 12.23 -3.97 -21.12
N GLU A 137 12.13 -3.08 -22.10
CA GLU A 137 12.52 -3.34 -23.48
C GLU A 137 13.98 -2.92 -23.79
N SER A 138 14.72 -2.41 -22.80
CA SER A 138 16.09 -1.89 -22.97
C SER A 138 16.19 -0.83 -24.09
N LYS A 139 15.20 0.07 -24.14
CA LYS A 139 15.12 1.12 -25.15
C LYS A 139 15.69 2.45 -24.65
N VAL A 140 16.27 3.20 -25.56
CA VAL A 140 16.67 4.60 -25.35
C VAL A 140 15.44 5.51 -25.43
N VAL A 141 15.33 6.46 -24.51
CA VAL A 141 14.23 7.43 -24.43
C VAL A 141 14.78 8.83 -24.74
N GLU A 142 14.09 9.58 -25.59
CA GLU A 142 14.35 11.01 -25.75
C GLU A 142 13.59 11.79 -24.68
N MET A 143 14.30 12.51 -23.82
CA MET A 143 13.75 13.36 -22.78
C MET A 143 13.95 14.83 -23.13
N THR A 144 12.88 15.60 -23.15
CA THR A 144 12.94 17.06 -23.22
C THR A 144 12.85 17.64 -21.81
N TYR A 145 13.90 18.31 -21.39
CA TYR A 145 14.03 18.92 -20.08
C TYR A 145 14.08 20.44 -20.17
N TYR A 146 13.21 21.11 -19.44
CA TYR A 146 13.25 22.56 -19.29
C TYR A 146 14.08 22.94 -18.05
N SER A 147 15.16 23.66 -18.28
CA SER A 147 16.06 24.08 -17.21
C SER A 147 15.71 25.48 -16.72
N TYR A 148 15.24 25.59 -15.47
CA TYR A 148 14.95 26.87 -14.84
C TYR A 148 16.18 27.77 -14.66
N SER A 149 17.38 27.20 -14.57
CA SER A 149 18.61 27.98 -14.40
C SER A 149 19.11 28.62 -15.68
N SER A 150 18.82 28.02 -16.83
CA SER A 150 19.28 28.50 -18.16
C SER A 150 18.13 28.95 -19.05
N ASP A 151 16.90 28.89 -18.57
CA ASP A 151 15.66 29.29 -19.26
C ASP A 151 15.57 28.73 -20.71
N CYS A 152 15.98 27.48 -20.87
CA CYS A 152 15.97 26.81 -22.16
C CYS A 152 15.60 25.34 -22.07
N GLU A 153 14.99 24.84 -23.14
CA GLU A 153 14.73 23.41 -23.36
C GLU A 153 16.00 22.71 -23.85
N LYS A 154 16.27 21.56 -23.27
CA LYS A 154 17.34 20.67 -23.67
C LYS A 154 16.79 19.29 -23.95
N LYS A 155 17.30 18.64 -25.01
CA LYS A 155 16.96 17.28 -25.37
C LYS A 155 18.10 16.36 -25.02
N TYR A 156 17.77 15.27 -24.34
CA TYR A 156 18.71 14.24 -23.93
C TYR A 156 18.22 12.88 -24.42
N GLN A 157 19.16 12.06 -24.86
CA GLN A 157 18.92 10.63 -25.02
C GLN A 157 19.40 9.94 -23.74
N ILE A 158 18.51 9.22 -23.09
CA ILE A 158 18.78 8.52 -21.84
C ILE A 158 18.46 7.04 -21.97
N GLU A 159 19.29 6.23 -21.36
CA GLU A 159 19.02 4.81 -21.12
C GLU A 159 18.50 4.67 -19.70
N PRO A 160 17.20 4.47 -19.49
CA PRO A 160 16.64 4.41 -18.14
C PRO A 160 17.08 3.11 -17.47
N TYR A 161 17.77 3.24 -16.35
CA TYR A 161 18.28 2.10 -15.59
C TYR A 161 17.52 1.88 -14.28
N CYS A 162 17.15 2.96 -13.61
CA CYS A 162 16.32 2.92 -12.39
C CYS A 162 15.50 4.20 -12.27
N VAL A 163 14.39 4.10 -11.54
CA VAL A 163 13.55 5.24 -11.14
C VAL A 163 13.59 5.33 -9.62
N LYS A 164 13.72 6.55 -9.09
CA LYS A 164 13.77 6.82 -7.64
C LYS A 164 12.65 7.78 -7.24
#